data_1d1a09ad41acad4a7159e0a3695d4e5d
#
_entry.id   1d1a09ad41acad4a7159e0a3695d4e5d
#
_cell.length_a   1.000
_cell.length_b   1.000
_cell.length_c   1.000
_cell.angle_alpha   90.00
_cell.angle_beta   90.00
_cell.angle_gamma   90.00
#
_symmetry.space_group_name_H-M   'P 1'
#
loop_
_entity.id
_entity.type
_entity.pdbx_description
1 polymer ?
#
loop_
_entity_poly.entity_id
_entity_poly.type
_entity_poly.pdbx_seq_one_letter_code
_entity_poly.pdbx_strand_id
1 'polypeptide(L)'
;MLAIFCSNQLIRNVVVLIKNKTMLVKTFGSAVQGINATTVTVEVNISQGINFFLVGLPDSAVKESHQRIDAALKNNGLKIPGKQITVNMAPADIRKEGSAYDLTIAVGILAASEQIFSERVSEYIIMGELSLDGELRPIKGTLPIAIKAKQEGFKGIILPELNAKEAAVVDGLDVYGASTIKQVIDFFNGQGNLEKTTINIEDEFATKVDDNEFDFNDVKGQENIKRALEIAAAGGHNVILIGPPGAGKTMLSKRMPSILPPLTLDEALETTKIHSVAGRTGKSVGLITKRPFRSPHHTISDVALVGGGMNAQPGEISLAHNGVLFLDELPEFKRTVLEVMRQPLEDRIVAISRARFSVEYPASFMLMASMNPCPCGYYNHPEKDCVCAPGVVQKYLNKISGPLLDRIDLHVEVTPVPFSELSKEKKSETSFDIRQRVIVARKIQTERYHAAEGIYSNSQMRTKDLKTYCNLSEAGNSLLKTAMERLGLSARAYDRILKVARTIADLEASQNIETNHIAEAIQYRSLDREGWAG
;
A
#
# COMPACT_ATOMS: atom_id res chain seq x y z
N MET A 1 62.63 32.61 -38.41
CA MET A 1 61.52 31.93 -39.11
C MET A 1 61.14 30.58 -38.53
N LEU A 2 62.01 29.83 -37.83
CA LEU A 2 61.66 28.53 -37.19
C LEU A 2 60.76 28.62 -35.94
N ALA A 3 60.79 29.70 -35.16
CA ALA A 3 60.01 29.84 -33.90
C ALA A 3 58.50 30.07 -34.13
N ILE A 4 58.11 30.63 -35.26
CA ILE A 4 56.68 30.91 -35.58
C ILE A 4 56.00 29.63 -36.12
N PHE A 5 56.76 28.69 -36.74
CA PHE A 5 56.20 27.41 -37.22
C PHE A 5 55.90 26.42 -36.06
N CYS A 6 56.72 26.42 -34.99
CA CYS A 6 56.50 25.55 -33.83
C CYS A 6 55.27 25.99 -32.99
N SER A 7 55.04 27.30 -32.85
CA SER A 7 53.86 27.80 -32.09
C SER A 7 52.53 27.51 -32.79
N ASN A 8 52.48 27.59 -34.11
CA ASN A 8 51.25 27.28 -34.87
C ASN A 8 50.92 25.78 -34.91
N GLN A 9 51.93 24.89 -34.82
CA GLN A 9 51.69 23.45 -34.75
C GLN A 9 51.26 23.01 -33.35
N LEU A 10 51.79 23.63 -32.29
CA LEU A 10 51.31 23.42 -30.90
C LEU A 10 49.88 23.96 -30.71
N ILE A 11 49.55 25.13 -31.23
CA ILE A 11 48.20 25.70 -31.17
C ILE A 11 47.24 24.83 -31.99
N ARG A 12 47.62 24.34 -33.19
CA ARG A 12 46.79 23.40 -33.96
C ARG A 12 46.58 22.07 -33.20
N ASN A 13 47.61 21.52 -32.57
CA ASN A 13 47.50 20.27 -31.81
C ASN A 13 46.68 20.45 -30.53
N VAL A 14 46.77 21.58 -29.83
CA VAL A 14 45.94 21.93 -28.69
C VAL A 14 44.49 22.19 -29.11
N VAL A 15 44.24 22.87 -30.24
CA VAL A 15 42.90 23.08 -30.80
C VAL A 15 42.29 21.77 -31.30
N VAL A 16 43.10 20.84 -31.88
CA VAL A 16 42.62 19.50 -32.26
C VAL A 16 42.35 18.62 -31.05
N LEU A 17 43.15 18.71 -29.96
CA LEU A 17 42.90 18.02 -28.70
C LEU A 17 41.68 18.56 -27.99
N ILE A 18 41.38 19.87 -28.08
CA ILE A 18 40.14 20.46 -27.52
C ILE A 18 38.90 20.09 -28.38
N LYS A 19 39.08 19.90 -29.71
CA LYS A 19 37.98 19.51 -30.62
C LYS A 19 37.54 18.04 -30.51
N ASN A 20 38.31 17.15 -29.88
CA ASN A 20 37.99 15.74 -29.73
C ASN A 20 37.58 15.35 -28.29
N LYS A 21 37.18 16.30 -27.45
CA LYS A 21 36.63 15.97 -26.15
C LYS A 21 35.23 15.38 -26.37
N THR A 22 35.13 14.07 -26.49
CA THR A 22 33.84 13.36 -26.37
C THR A 22 33.27 13.69 -25.00
N MET A 23 32.18 14.43 -24.97
CA MET A 23 31.59 14.89 -23.71
C MET A 23 30.62 13.80 -23.23
N LEU A 24 31.11 12.97 -22.31
CA LEU A 24 30.31 12.00 -21.60
C LEU A 24 29.68 12.70 -20.39
N VAL A 25 28.34 12.76 -20.34
CA VAL A 25 27.57 13.29 -19.21
C VAL A 25 26.81 12.15 -18.56
N LYS A 26 26.73 12.18 -17.24
CA LYS A 26 25.93 11.26 -16.43
C LYS A 26 24.77 12.01 -15.79
N THR A 27 23.57 11.52 -16.01
CA THR A 27 22.36 11.91 -15.31
C THR A 27 21.80 10.69 -14.56
N PHE A 28 20.97 10.91 -13.57
CA PHE A 28 20.48 9.84 -12.73
C PHE A 28 18.95 9.83 -12.72
N GLY A 29 18.39 8.67 -13.00
CA GLY A 29 16.98 8.34 -12.82
C GLY A 29 16.84 7.16 -11.86
N SER A 30 15.66 6.55 -11.82
CA SER A 30 15.41 5.40 -10.96
C SER A 30 14.41 4.44 -11.57
N ALA A 31 14.63 3.14 -11.38
CA ALA A 31 13.70 2.07 -11.70
C ALA A 31 13.01 1.58 -10.43
N VAL A 32 11.70 1.39 -10.48
CA VAL A 32 10.90 0.88 -9.35
C VAL A 32 10.56 -0.58 -9.59
N GLN A 33 10.88 -1.44 -8.62
CA GLN A 33 10.54 -2.85 -8.63
C GLN A 33 9.91 -3.24 -7.28
N GLY A 34 8.66 -3.66 -7.30
CA GLY A 34 7.87 -3.80 -6.07
C GLY A 34 7.72 -2.44 -5.38
N ILE A 35 8.03 -2.39 -4.09
CA ILE A 35 8.04 -1.15 -3.29
C ILE A 35 9.42 -0.51 -3.17
N ASN A 36 10.43 -1.05 -3.86
CA ASN A 36 11.81 -0.58 -3.80
C ASN A 36 12.21 0.12 -5.10
N ALA A 37 13.17 1.03 -4.98
CA ALA A 37 13.74 1.73 -6.11
C ALA A 37 15.24 1.42 -6.25
N THR A 38 15.71 1.42 -7.49
CA THR A 38 17.14 1.24 -7.83
C THR A 38 17.55 2.36 -8.76
N THR A 39 18.66 3.01 -8.45
CA THR A 39 19.18 4.12 -9.25
C THR A 39 19.65 3.64 -10.62
N VAL A 40 19.24 4.37 -11.64
CA VAL A 40 19.62 4.16 -13.03
C VAL A 40 20.56 5.30 -13.46
N THR A 41 21.79 4.96 -13.80
CA THR A 41 22.72 5.91 -14.40
C THR A 41 22.45 6.00 -15.89
N VAL A 42 22.14 7.19 -16.38
CA VAL A 42 21.94 7.49 -17.80
C VAL A 42 23.19 8.21 -18.31
N GLU A 43 24.01 7.52 -19.09
CA GLU A 43 25.23 8.05 -19.69
C GLU A 43 24.93 8.51 -21.10
N VAL A 44 25.13 9.79 -21.38
CA VAL A 44 24.91 10.38 -22.71
C VAL A 44 26.23 10.77 -23.31
N ASN A 45 26.52 10.20 -24.47
CA ASN A 45 27.73 10.49 -25.26
C ASN A 45 27.33 11.05 -26.62
N ILE A 46 27.92 12.19 -27.00
CA ILE A 46 27.72 12.83 -28.32
C ILE A 46 29.02 12.69 -29.14
N SER A 47 28.92 12.10 -30.33
CA SER A 47 30.05 11.83 -31.23
C SER A 47 29.71 12.21 -32.69
N GLN A 48 30.65 11.99 -33.61
CA GLN A 48 30.40 12.21 -35.04
C GLN A 48 29.41 11.16 -35.58
N GLY A 49 28.45 11.60 -36.39
CA GLY A 49 27.40 10.76 -36.97
C GLY A 49 26.01 11.41 -36.83
N ILE A 50 24.98 10.68 -37.23
CA ILE A 50 23.57 11.18 -37.22
C ILE A 50 22.63 10.23 -36.51
N ASN A 51 23.11 9.12 -35.96
CA ASN A 51 22.24 8.08 -35.37
C ASN A 51 21.97 8.33 -33.89
N PHE A 52 20.81 7.89 -33.44
CA PHE A 52 20.42 7.83 -32.01
C PHE A 52 20.40 6.37 -31.55
N PHE A 53 21.21 6.05 -30.56
CA PHE A 53 21.29 4.72 -29.96
C PHE A 53 20.85 4.77 -28.50
N LEU A 54 19.98 3.83 -28.11
CA LEU A 54 19.54 3.66 -26.73
C LEU A 54 19.82 2.22 -26.32
N VAL A 55 20.66 2.03 -25.30
CA VAL A 55 21.12 0.72 -24.81
C VAL A 55 20.86 0.57 -23.31
N GLY A 56 20.86 -0.65 -22.77
CA GLY A 56 20.65 -0.94 -21.35
C GLY A 56 19.25 -1.46 -21.01
N LEU A 57 18.68 -2.34 -21.86
CA LEU A 57 17.36 -2.97 -21.70
C LEU A 57 16.17 -1.97 -21.60
N PRO A 58 16.08 -0.96 -22.48
CA PRO A 58 14.90 -0.11 -22.53
C PRO A 58 13.70 -0.89 -23.09
N ASP A 59 12.49 -0.63 -22.56
CA ASP A 59 11.24 -1.11 -23.15
C ASP A 59 10.84 -0.28 -24.39
N SER A 60 9.67 -0.57 -25.00
CA SER A 60 9.19 0.18 -26.16
C SER A 60 8.91 1.64 -25.84
N ALA A 61 8.36 1.94 -24.64
CA ALA A 61 8.02 3.30 -24.24
C ALA A 61 9.28 4.17 -24.05
N VAL A 62 10.35 3.58 -23.49
CA VAL A 62 11.65 4.26 -23.38
C VAL A 62 12.32 4.44 -24.75
N LYS A 63 12.15 3.48 -25.70
CA LYS A 63 12.65 3.64 -27.07
C LYS A 63 11.97 4.76 -27.84
N GLU A 64 10.69 5.00 -27.59
CA GLU A 64 9.90 6.08 -28.17
C GLU A 64 10.24 7.46 -27.56
N SER A 65 10.99 7.51 -26.45
CA SER A 65 11.36 8.77 -25.77
C SER A 65 12.05 9.77 -26.72
N HIS A 66 12.86 9.28 -27.67
CA HIS A 66 13.53 10.15 -28.64
C HIS A 66 12.57 11.06 -29.38
N GLN A 67 11.41 10.56 -29.83
CA GLN A 67 10.40 11.34 -30.56
C GLN A 67 9.74 12.38 -29.65
N ARG A 68 9.41 12.00 -28.40
CA ARG A 68 8.81 12.94 -27.43
C ARG A 68 9.80 14.02 -27.04
N ILE A 69 11.05 13.66 -26.77
CA ILE A 69 12.11 14.60 -26.40
C ILE A 69 12.38 15.57 -27.55
N ASP A 70 12.50 15.09 -28.80
CA ASP A 70 12.75 15.95 -29.96
C ASP A 70 11.64 16.99 -30.16
N ALA A 71 10.38 16.57 -30.06
CA ALA A 71 9.24 17.48 -30.17
C ALA A 71 9.22 18.49 -29.00
N ALA A 72 9.37 18.02 -27.76
CA ALA A 72 9.38 18.88 -26.58
C ALA A 72 10.49 19.93 -26.63
N LEU A 73 11.71 19.55 -27.02
CA LEU A 73 12.83 20.48 -27.14
C LEU A 73 12.61 21.50 -28.24
N LYS A 74 12.13 21.10 -29.43
CA LYS A 74 11.82 22.00 -30.55
C LYS A 74 10.77 23.04 -30.18
N ASN A 75 9.71 22.61 -29.50
CA ASN A 75 8.62 23.51 -29.09
C ASN A 75 9.07 24.50 -28.00
N ASN A 76 10.16 24.22 -27.28
CA ASN A 76 10.77 25.11 -26.29
C ASN A 76 12.01 25.86 -26.81
N GLY A 77 12.24 25.91 -28.13
CA GLY A 77 13.32 26.69 -28.75
C GLY A 77 14.70 26.03 -28.65
N LEU A 78 14.76 24.77 -28.28
CA LEU A 78 15.99 23.96 -28.16
C LEU A 78 16.07 22.91 -29.27
N LYS A 79 17.23 22.28 -29.45
CA LYS A 79 17.42 21.30 -30.53
C LYS A 79 18.20 20.09 -30.05
N ILE A 80 17.78 18.92 -30.50
CA ILE A 80 18.67 17.75 -30.46
C ILE A 80 19.82 18.01 -31.43
N PRO A 81 21.09 17.88 -31.01
CA PRO A 81 22.25 18.11 -31.91
C PRO A 81 22.20 17.11 -33.06
N GLY A 82 22.47 17.60 -34.29
CA GLY A 82 22.60 16.79 -35.51
C GLY A 82 23.88 15.94 -35.53
N LYS A 83 24.15 15.23 -34.43
CA LYS A 83 25.30 14.37 -34.19
C LYS A 83 24.83 12.99 -33.74
N GLN A 84 25.74 12.01 -33.73
CA GLN A 84 25.42 10.72 -33.16
C GLN A 84 25.29 10.82 -31.62
N ILE A 85 24.17 10.37 -31.09
CA ILE A 85 23.89 10.33 -29.66
C ILE A 85 23.76 8.89 -29.22
N THR A 86 24.56 8.50 -28.23
CA THR A 86 24.47 7.20 -27.59
C THR A 86 24.04 7.40 -26.14
N VAL A 87 22.89 6.85 -25.77
CA VAL A 87 22.37 6.85 -24.40
C VAL A 87 22.48 5.45 -23.83
N ASN A 88 23.27 5.27 -22.78
CA ASN A 88 23.40 4.01 -22.06
C ASN A 88 22.72 4.11 -20.69
N MET A 89 21.83 3.17 -20.38
CA MET A 89 21.08 3.10 -19.12
C MET A 89 21.58 1.93 -18.27
N ALA A 90 22.41 2.21 -17.28
CA ALA A 90 23.00 1.20 -16.38
C ALA A 90 22.25 1.13 -15.03
N PRO A 91 22.15 -0.05 -14.38
CA PRO A 91 22.72 -1.34 -14.78
C PRO A 91 21.88 -2.05 -15.86
N ALA A 92 22.49 -2.89 -16.69
CA ALA A 92 21.83 -3.53 -17.82
C ALA A 92 20.95 -4.74 -17.45
N ASP A 93 21.03 -5.25 -16.24
CA ASP A 93 20.23 -6.36 -15.71
C ASP A 93 18.81 -5.92 -15.27
N ILE A 94 18.61 -4.63 -15.02
CA ILE A 94 17.32 -4.06 -14.64
C ILE A 94 16.62 -3.50 -15.87
N ARG A 95 15.37 -3.91 -16.09
CA ARG A 95 14.53 -3.37 -17.16
C ARG A 95 14.07 -1.95 -16.82
N LYS A 96 14.21 -1.03 -17.78
CA LYS A 96 13.72 0.34 -17.69
C LYS A 96 12.39 0.42 -18.42
N GLU A 97 11.34 0.72 -17.68
CA GLU A 97 9.97 0.69 -18.17
C GLU A 97 9.30 2.07 -18.09
N GLY A 98 8.50 2.38 -19.10
CA GLY A 98 7.66 3.59 -19.13
C GLY A 98 8.40 4.85 -19.56
N SER A 99 7.63 5.94 -19.63
CA SER A 99 8.05 7.25 -20.15
C SER A 99 8.73 8.16 -19.10
N ALA A 100 8.86 7.68 -17.86
CA ALA A 100 9.40 8.49 -16.75
C ALA A 100 10.86 8.93 -16.91
N TYR A 101 11.60 8.33 -17.83
CA TYR A 101 13.00 8.68 -18.14
C TYR A 101 13.16 9.79 -19.17
N ASP A 102 12.08 10.28 -19.79
CA ASP A 102 12.15 11.28 -20.84
C ASP A 102 12.92 12.52 -20.36
N LEU A 103 12.61 13.03 -19.18
CA LEU A 103 13.28 14.19 -18.60
C LEU A 103 14.76 13.91 -18.30
N THR A 104 15.09 12.72 -17.76
CA THR A 104 16.45 12.31 -17.44
C THR A 104 17.34 12.29 -18.69
N ILE A 105 16.81 11.70 -19.79
CA ILE A 105 17.48 11.60 -21.07
C ILE A 105 17.61 12.98 -21.72
N ALA A 106 16.54 13.81 -21.72
CA ALA A 106 16.53 15.15 -22.28
C ALA A 106 17.59 16.04 -21.62
N VAL A 107 17.63 16.07 -20.28
CA VAL A 107 18.63 16.84 -19.52
C VAL A 107 20.05 16.34 -19.84
N GLY A 108 20.23 15.02 -19.94
CA GLY A 108 21.53 14.43 -20.34
C GLY A 108 22.00 14.87 -21.73
N ILE A 109 21.08 14.90 -22.72
CA ILE A 109 21.38 15.37 -24.08
C ILE A 109 21.72 16.86 -24.08
N LEU A 110 20.94 17.69 -23.37
CA LEU A 110 21.19 19.13 -23.29
C LEU A 110 22.51 19.46 -22.60
N ALA A 111 22.85 18.74 -21.53
CA ALA A 111 24.14 18.88 -20.83
C ALA A 111 25.31 18.42 -21.69
N ALA A 112 25.18 17.27 -22.38
CA ALA A 112 26.21 16.76 -23.28
C ALA A 112 26.41 17.60 -24.56
N SER A 113 25.40 18.40 -24.93
CA SER A 113 25.47 19.37 -26.04
C SER A 113 25.83 20.79 -25.62
N GLU A 114 26.17 21.00 -24.35
CA GLU A 114 26.50 22.30 -23.76
C GLU A 114 25.39 23.36 -23.88
N GLN A 115 24.13 22.92 -23.98
CA GLN A 115 22.97 23.82 -23.99
C GLN A 115 22.51 24.19 -22.55
N ILE A 116 22.94 23.43 -21.56
CA ILE A 116 22.77 23.72 -20.13
C ILE A 116 24.09 23.47 -19.39
N PHE A 117 24.25 24.08 -18.20
CA PHE A 117 25.41 23.83 -17.36
C PHE A 117 25.35 22.42 -16.75
N SER A 118 26.38 21.61 -16.98
CA SER A 118 26.41 20.19 -16.60
C SER A 118 26.92 19.92 -15.19
N GLU A 119 27.55 20.90 -14.53
CA GLU A 119 28.29 20.70 -13.27
C GLU A 119 27.43 20.13 -12.14
N ARG A 120 26.17 20.59 -12.03
CA ARG A 120 25.26 20.19 -10.95
C ARG A 120 24.28 19.07 -11.32
N VAL A 121 24.24 18.66 -12.57
CA VAL A 121 23.24 17.67 -13.04
C VAL A 121 23.38 16.33 -12.33
N SER A 122 24.61 15.93 -11.99
CA SER A 122 24.90 14.69 -11.29
C SER A 122 24.52 14.68 -9.79
N GLU A 123 24.18 15.83 -9.22
CA GLU A 123 23.77 15.94 -7.81
C GLU A 123 22.31 15.52 -7.58
N TYR A 124 21.51 15.39 -8.65
CA TYR A 124 20.07 15.19 -8.58
C TYR A 124 19.61 13.90 -9.27
N ILE A 125 18.61 13.25 -8.68
CA ILE A 125 17.77 12.30 -9.40
C ILE A 125 16.77 13.11 -10.22
N ILE A 126 16.64 12.82 -11.51
CA ILE A 126 15.80 13.58 -12.45
C ILE A 126 14.83 12.61 -13.10
N MET A 127 13.53 12.79 -12.91
CA MET A 127 12.49 11.91 -13.43
C MET A 127 11.28 12.72 -13.92
N GLY A 128 10.66 12.27 -15.02
CA GLY A 128 9.44 12.89 -15.54
C GLY A 128 9.14 12.42 -16.95
N GLU A 129 7.86 12.23 -17.25
CA GLU A 129 7.39 12.02 -18.63
C GLU A 129 7.21 13.37 -19.31
N LEU A 130 7.66 13.49 -20.55
CA LEU A 130 7.48 14.70 -21.37
C LEU A 130 6.29 14.55 -22.30
N SER A 131 5.41 15.56 -22.30
CA SER A 131 4.49 15.79 -23.39
C SER A 131 5.20 16.48 -24.58
N LEU A 132 4.57 16.49 -25.74
CA LEU A 132 5.18 17.05 -26.97
C LEU A 132 5.41 18.57 -26.89
N ASP A 133 4.69 19.28 -26.05
CA ASP A 133 4.84 20.72 -25.78
C ASP A 133 5.86 21.02 -24.65
N GLY A 134 6.37 19.98 -23.98
CA GLY A 134 7.37 20.10 -22.91
C GLY A 134 6.80 20.20 -21.51
N GLU A 135 5.48 19.96 -21.30
CA GLU A 135 4.92 19.79 -19.97
C GLU A 135 5.37 18.47 -19.33
N LEU A 136 5.51 18.47 -18.02
CA LEU A 136 5.87 17.29 -17.22
C LEU A 136 4.63 16.60 -16.69
N ARG A 137 4.49 15.33 -17.02
CA ARG A 137 3.41 14.46 -16.55
C ARG A 137 3.83 13.65 -15.35
N PRO A 138 2.91 13.35 -14.40
CA PRO A 138 3.20 12.64 -13.17
C PRO A 138 3.70 11.22 -13.45
N ILE A 139 4.59 10.76 -12.56
CA ILE A 139 5.19 9.44 -12.57
C ILE A 139 4.69 8.61 -11.39
N LYS A 140 4.90 7.28 -11.45
CA LYS A 140 4.60 6.34 -10.37
C LYS A 140 5.85 6.05 -9.55
N GLY A 141 5.65 5.67 -8.27
CA GLY A 141 6.74 5.22 -7.41
C GLY A 141 7.64 6.35 -6.93
N THR A 142 7.13 7.55 -6.81
CA THR A 142 7.89 8.74 -6.39
C THR A 142 8.49 8.59 -4.99
N LEU A 143 7.72 8.10 -4.01
CA LEU A 143 8.22 7.95 -2.65
C LEU A 143 9.38 6.93 -2.55
N PRO A 144 9.30 5.71 -3.10
CA PRO A 144 10.47 4.82 -3.15
C PRO A 144 11.70 5.45 -3.82
N ILE A 145 11.50 6.21 -4.91
CA ILE A 145 12.58 6.90 -5.62
C ILE A 145 13.24 7.94 -4.70
N ALA A 146 12.44 8.77 -4.01
CA ALA A 146 12.96 9.79 -3.10
C ALA A 146 13.72 9.18 -1.90
N ILE A 147 13.20 8.09 -1.32
CA ILE A 147 13.88 7.36 -0.24
C ILE A 147 15.24 6.85 -0.71
N LYS A 148 15.29 6.26 -1.92
CA LYS A 148 16.54 5.74 -2.50
C LYS A 148 17.54 6.86 -2.79
N ALA A 149 17.08 7.99 -3.34
CA ALA A 149 17.89 9.15 -3.59
C ALA A 149 18.59 9.65 -2.31
N LYS A 150 17.84 9.75 -1.20
CA LYS A 150 18.41 10.11 0.10
C LYS A 150 19.44 9.11 0.60
N GLN A 151 19.13 7.80 0.51
CA GLN A 151 20.04 6.73 0.97
C GLN A 151 21.37 6.73 0.21
N GLU A 152 21.38 7.11 -1.07
CA GLU A 152 22.58 7.19 -1.89
C GLU A 152 23.30 8.56 -1.82
N GLY A 153 22.79 9.48 -1.02
CA GLY A 153 23.43 10.78 -0.76
C GLY A 153 23.27 11.80 -1.86
N PHE A 154 22.26 11.66 -2.73
CA PHE A 154 21.92 12.73 -3.67
C PHE A 154 21.47 13.98 -2.91
N LYS A 155 21.82 15.15 -3.45
CA LYS A 155 21.40 16.43 -2.89
C LYS A 155 19.90 16.63 -2.97
N GLY A 156 19.29 16.20 -4.06
CA GLY A 156 17.87 16.37 -4.26
C GLY A 156 17.30 15.57 -5.43
N ILE A 157 16.03 15.83 -5.68
CA ILE A 157 15.26 15.23 -6.76
C ILE A 157 14.48 16.30 -7.52
N ILE A 158 14.49 16.20 -8.85
CA ILE A 158 13.67 17.04 -9.76
C ILE A 158 12.66 16.15 -10.45
N LEU A 159 11.38 16.51 -10.34
CA LEU A 159 10.27 15.68 -10.78
C LEU A 159 9.03 16.53 -11.10
N PRO A 160 7.97 15.94 -11.70
CA PRO A 160 6.75 16.68 -11.97
C PRO A 160 6.13 17.28 -10.69
N GLU A 161 5.61 18.52 -10.79
CA GLU A 161 5.03 19.25 -9.65
C GLU A 161 3.97 18.45 -8.89
N LEU A 162 3.14 17.67 -9.60
CA LEU A 162 2.11 16.82 -9.00
C LEU A 162 2.67 15.72 -8.09
N ASN A 163 3.93 15.36 -8.25
CA ASN A 163 4.64 14.36 -7.43
C ASN A 163 5.47 14.98 -6.28
N ALA A 164 5.68 16.30 -6.32
CA ALA A 164 6.64 16.95 -5.42
C ALA A 164 6.29 16.77 -3.94
N LYS A 165 5.01 16.88 -3.56
CA LYS A 165 4.57 16.68 -2.17
C LYS A 165 4.84 15.26 -1.67
N GLU A 166 4.65 14.24 -2.53
CA GLU A 166 4.94 12.85 -2.18
C GLU A 166 6.43 12.61 -1.91
N ALA A 167 7.32 13.20 -2.74
CA ALA A 167 8.75 13.12 -2.53
C ALA A 167 9.22 13.90 -1.29
N ALA A 168 8.58 15.06 -1.00
CA ALA A 168 8.95 15.95 0.10
C ALA A 168 8.67 15.38 1.50
N VAL A 169 7.97 14.24 1.59
CA VAL A 169 7.84 13.44 2.83
C VAL A 169 9.21 12.95 3.32
N VAL A 170 10.20 12.80 2.42
CA VAL A 170 11.55 12.33 2.77
C VAL A 170 12.37 13.49 3.32
N ASP A 171 12.46 13.57 4.64
CA ASP A 171 13.24 14.61 5.31
C ASP A 171 14.71 14.58 4.88
N GLY A 172 15.34 15.76 4.74
CA GLY A 172 16.75 15.93 4.37
C GLY A 172 17.08 15.69 2.89
N LEU A 173 16.08 15.63 2.00
CA LEU A 173 16.23 15.62 0.54
C LEU A 173 15.65 16.90 -0.06
N ASP A 174 16.38 17.60 -0.92
CA ASP A 174 15.86 18.77 -1.62
C ASP A 174 14.93 18.33 -2.75
N VAL A 175 13.67 18.71 -2.67
CA VAL A 175 12.65 18.31 -3.67
C VAL A 175 12.23 19.52 -4.50
N TYR A 176 12.33 19.39 -5.81
CA TYR A 176 11.94 20.43 -6.76
C TYR A 176 10.87 19.91 -7.71
N GLY A 177 9.68 20.49 -7.62
CA GLY A 177 8.57 20.22 -8.54
C GLY A 177 8.65 21.14 -9.74
N ALA A 178 8.58 20.57 -10.95
CA ALA A 178 8.54 21.35 -12.19
C ALA A 178 7.31 20.97 -13.02
N SER A 179 6.67 21.96 -13.63
CA SER A 179 5.54 21.78 -14.55
C SER A 179 6.00 21.62 -15.99
N THR A 180 7.19 22.16 -16.36
CA THR A 180 7.71 22.15 -17.73
C THR A 180 9.22 21.88 -17.77
N ILE A 181 9.69 21.33 -18.88
CA ILE A 181 11.14 21.13 -19.12
C ILE A 181 11.91 22.44 -19.08
N LYS A 182 11.29 23.57 -19.50
CA LYS A 182 11.91 24.89 -19.46
C LYS A 182 12.31 25.30 -18.04
N GLN A 183 11.45 25.09 -17.06
CA GLN A 183 11.78 25.38 -15.65
C GLN A 183 13.00 24.58 -15.17
N VAL A 184 13.14 23.31 -15.60
CA VAL A 184 14.28 22.47 -15.25
C VAL A 184 15.57 23.00 -15.90
N ILE A 185 15.50 23.45 -17.15
CA ILE A 185 16.62 24.06 -17.89
C ILE A 185 17.06 25.35 -17.20
N ASP A 186 16.12 26.25 -16.91
CA ASP A 186 16.37 27.52 -16.23
C ASP A 186 17.01 27.28 -14.85
N PHE A 187 16.58 26.25 -14.12
CA PHE A 187 17.17 25.85 -12.84
C PHE A 187 18.66 25.47 -12.96
N PHE A 188 19.02 24.63 -13.95
CA PHE A 188 20.43 24.25 -14.16
C PHE A 188 21.28 25.42 -14.68
N ASN A 189 20.69 26.35 -15.43
CA ASN A 189 21.36 27.55 -15.92
C ASN A 189 21.46 28.67 -14.87
N GLY A 190 20.89 28.47 -13.67
CA GLY A 190 20.88 29.48 -12.61
C GLY A 190 19.99 30.70 -12.94
N GLN A 191 19.05 30.57 -13.88
CA GLN A 191 18.20 31.65 -14.38
C GLN A 191 16.78 31.59 -13.82
N GLY A 192 16.37 30.48 -13.20
CA GLY A 192 15.00 30.25 -12.71
C GLY A 192 14.94 29.89 -11.25
N ASN A 193 13.83 30.21 -10.60
CA ASN A 193 13.54 29.83 -9.23
C ASN A 193 12.55 28.63 -9.24
N LEU A 194 13.09 27.40 -9.27
CA LEU A 194 12.32 26.28 -8.77
C LEU A 194 12.36 26.35 -7.24
N GLU A 195 11.21 26.54 -6.63
CA GLU A 195 11.09 26.58 -5.18
C GLU A 195 11.19 25.15 -4.62
N LYS A 196 11.89 25.03 -3.50
CA LYS A 196 11.97 23.77 -2.77
C LYS A 196 10.59 23.46 -2.18
N THR A 197 10.07 22.30 -2.53
CA THR A 197 8.82 21.80 -1.96
C THR A 197 9.09 21.25 -0.56
N THR A 198 8.40 21.79 0.43
CA THR A 198 8.44 21.34 1.83
C THR A 198 7.07 20.86 2.26
N ILE A 199 7.02 19.90 3.16
CA ILE A 199 5.80 19.40 3.77
C ILE A 199 5.99 19.34 5.29
N ASN A 200 4.94 19.69 6.03
CA ASN A 200 4.90 19.45 7.47
C ASN A 200 4.14 18.15 7.72
N ILE A 201 4.84 17.13 8.15
CA ILE A 201 4.27 15.79 8.40
C ILE A 201 3.23 15.84 9.53
N GLU A 202 3.47 16.65 10.57
CA GLU A 202 2.54 16.81 11.70
C GLU A 202 1.20 17.39 11.24
N ASP A 203 1.22 18.39 10.35
CA ASP A 203 0.02 19.00 9.79
C ASP A 203 -0.76 18.01 8.90
N GLU A 204 -0.07 17.15 8.13
CA GLU A 204 -0.70 16.10 7.31
C GLU A 204 -1.44 15.07 8.19
N PHE A 205 -0.94 14.76 9.38
CA PHE A 205 -1.64 13.91 10.34
C PHE A 205 -2.78 14.63 11.05
N ALA A 206 -2.57 15.88 11.48
CA ALA A 206 -3.55 16.64 12.27
C ALA A 206 -4.83 16.97 11.48
N THR A 207 -4.71 17.35 10.21
CA THR A 207 -5.83 17.83 9.39
C THR A 207 -6.81 16.74 8.95
N LYS A 208 -6.46 15.45 9.08
CA LYS A 208 -7.25 14.34 8.50
C LYS A 208 -7.84 13.36 9.51
N VAL A 209 -7.57 13.53 10.81
CA VAL A 209 -8.01 12.57 11.83
C VAL A 209 -9.53 12.56 12.02
N ASP A 210 -10.21 13.69 11.90
CA ASP A 210 -11.65 13.84 12.21
C ASP A 210 -12.59 13.84 10.99
N ASP A 211 -12.06 13.77 9.76
CA ASP A 211 -12.84 13.78 8.53
C ASP A 211 -13.26 12.34 8.14
N ASN A 212 -14.01 11.67 9.03
CA ASN A 212 -14.62 10.38 8.72
C ASN A 212 -16.06 10.59 8.23
N GLU A 213 -16.35 10.14 7.01
CA GLU A 213 -17.67 10.19 6.38
C GLU A 213 -18.73 9.37 7.16
N PHE A 214 -18.30 8.37 7.95
CA PHE A 214 -19.15 7.41 8.64
C PHE A 214 -18.82 7.36 10.13
N ASP A 215 -19.86 7.48 11.00
CA ASP A 215 -19.72 7.37 12.44
C ASP A 215 -20.62 6.26 13.00
N PHE A 216 -20.18 5.58 14.07
CA PHE A 216 -20.98 4.57 14.78
C PHE A 216 -22.18 5.17 15.53
N ASN A 217 -22.20 6.47 15.78
CA ASN A 217 -23.35 7.17 16.33
C ASN A 217 -24.60 7.05 15.45
N ASP A 218 -24.45 6.86 14.14
CA ASP A 218 -25.55 6.64 13.20
C ASP A 218 -26.16 5.23 13.30
N VAL A 219 -25.46 4.29 13.97
CA VAL A 219 -25.89 2.90 14.10
C VAL A 219 -26.78 2.76 15.33
N LYS A 220 -28.07 2.56 15.10
CA LYS A 220 -29.02 2.35 16.17
C LYS A 220 -29.03 0.89 16.64
N GLY A 221 -28.98 0.66 17.95
CA GLY A 221 -28.93 -0.68 18.54
C GLY A 221 -27.63 -1.43 18.17
N GLN A 222 -27.74 -2.75 18.10
CA GLN A 222 -26.66 -3.67 17.70
C GLN A 222 -25.38 -3.58 18.58
N GLU A 223 -25.55 -3.35 19.88
CA GLU A 223 -24.44 -3.14 20.82
C GLU A 223 -23.47 -4.34 20.85
N ASN A 224 -23.97 -5.58 20.74
CA ASN A 224 -23.13 -6.77 20.68
C ASN A 224 -22.24 -6.79 19.44
N ILE A 225 -22.72 -6.24 18.32
CA ILE A 225 -21.96 -6.18 17.07
C ILE A 225 -20.91 -5.08 17.17
N LYS A 226 -21.27 -3.91 17.73
CA LYS A 226 -20.32 -2.83 18.01
C LYS A 226 -19.19 -3.33 18.91
N ARG A 227 -19.52 -4.09 19.97
CA ARG A 227 -18.53 -4.71 20.86
C ARG A 227 -17.61 -5.67 20.12
N ALA A 228 -18.15 -6.52 19.25
CA ALA A 228 -17.34 -7.41 18.42
C ALA A 228 -16.38 -6.66 17.48
N LEU A 229 -16.86 -5.55 16.87
CA LEU A 229 -16.04 -4.70 16.01
C LEU A 229 -14.97 -3.93 16.79
N GLU A 230 -15.27 -3.48 18.01
CA GLU A 230 -14.30 -2.89 18.93
C GLU A 230 -13.17 -3.88 19.27
N ILE A 231 -13.52 -5.12 19.63
CA ILE A 231 -12.55 -6.20 19.89
C ILE A 231 -11.69 -6.46 18.65
N ALA A 232 -12.34 -6.53 17.49
CA ALA A 232 -11.65 -6.72 16.22
C ALA A 232 -10.64 -5.59 15.92
N ALA A 233 -11.04 -4.33 16.13
CA ALA A 233 -10.20 -3.15 15.96
C ALA A 233 -9.02 -3.17 16.95
N ALA A 234 -9.30 -3.50 18.21
CA ALA A 234 -8.29 -3.51 19.26
C ALA A 234 -7.24 -4.59 19.06
N GLY A 235 -7.64 -5.80 18.63
CA GLY A 235 -6.72 -6.92 18.43
C GLY A 235 -6.18 -7.08 17.00
N GLY A 236 -6.73 -6.36 16.02
CA GLY A 236 -6.45 -6.58 14.59
C GLY A 236 -7.01 -7.91 14.09
N HIS A 237 -8.14 -8.35 14.65
CA HIS A 237 -8.75 -9.64 14.35
C HIS A 237 -9.57 -9.63 13.06
N ASN A 238 -9.50 -10.71 12.30
CA ASN A 238 -10.35 -10.93 11.14
C ASN A 238 -11.78 -11.25 11.57
N VAL A 239 -12.78 -10.68 10.87
CA VAL A 239 -14.21 -10.75 11.22
C VAL A 239 -15.04 -11.23 10.06
N ILE A 240 -16.03 -12.08 10.31
CA ILE A 240 -17.12 -12.35 9.39
C ILE A 240 -18.47 -11.98 10.02
N LEU A 241 -19.25 -11.17 9.30
CA LEU A 241 -20.61 -10.78 9.67
C LEU A 241 -21.63 -11.68 8.95
N ILE A 242 -22.47 -12.36 9.71
CA ILE A 242 -23.45 -13.32 9.17
C ILE A 242 -24.83 -12.82 9.54
N GLY A 243 -25.72 -12.66 8.56
CA GLY A 243 -27.07 -12.22 8.85
C GLY A 243 -27.91 -12.04 7.60
N PRO A 244 -29.22 -11.83 7.75
CA PRO A 244 -30.14 -11.69 6.64
C PRO A 244 -29.84 -10.44 5.80
N PRO A 245 -30.34 -10.38 4.55
CA PRO A 245 -30.26 -9.16 3.76
C PRO A 245 -30.95 -8.00 4.48
N GLY A 246 -30.35 -6.79 4.38
CA GLY A 246 -30.87 -5.59 5.06
C GLY A 246 -30.52 -5.47 6.55
N ALA A 247 -29.78 -6.41 7.16
CA ALA A 247 -29.38 -6.33 8.57
C ALA A 247 -28.26 -5.28 8.87
N GLY A 248 -27.76 -4.56 7.85
CA GLY A 248 -26.78 -3.49 8.05
C GLY A 248 -25.31 -3.91 7.98
N LYS A 249 -24.98 -5.14 7.55
CA LYS A 249 -23.62 -5.68 7.48
C LYS A 249 -22.63 -4.76 6.76
N THR A 250 -22.96 -4.34 5.55
CA THR A 250 -22.12 -3.44 4.74
C THR A 250 -21.98 -2.05 5.36
N MET A 251 -23.07 -1.55 6.00
CA MET A 251 -23.08 -0.28 6.71
C MET A 251 -22.12 -0.29 7.91
N LEU A 252 -22.13 -1.36 8.70
CA LEU A 252 -21.23 -1.56 9.83
C LEU A 252 -19.76 -1.67 9.35
N SER A 253 -19.54 -2.43 8.27
CA SER A 253 -18.20 -2.63 7.72
C SER A 253 -17.53 -1.34 7.25
N LYS A 254 -18.29 -0.45 6.60
CA LYS A 254 -17.80 0.86 6.16
C LYS A 254 -17.39 1.79 7.30
N ARG A 255 -17.90 1.55 8.51
CA ARG A 255 -17.54 2.32 9.71
C ARG A 255 -16.29 1.80 10.42
N MET A 256 -15.80 0.61 10.06
CA MET A 256 -14.63 0.02 10.71
C MET A 256 -13.39 0.93 10.73
N PRO A 257 -13.05 1.65 9.66
CA PRO A 257 -11.90 2.56 9.68
C PRO A 257 -12.02 3.69 10.73
N SER A 258 -13.22 4.10 11.10
CA SER A 258 -13.44 5.20 12.06
C SER A 258 -13.06 4.85 13.51
N ILE A 259 -13.01 3.55 13.84
CA ILE A 259 -12.63 3.06 15.17
C ILE A 259 -11.22 2.45 15.23
N LEU A 260 -10.55 2.30 14.09
CA LEU A 260 -9.16 1.86 14.07
C LEU A 260 -8.23 2.95 14.62
N PRO A 261 -7.11 2.57 15.28
CA PRO A 261 -6.13 3.55 15.71
C PRO A 261 -5.51 4.25 14.50
N PRO A 262 -5.05 5.51 14.63
CA PRO A 262 -4.38 6.22 13.55
C PRO A 262 -3.14 5.44 13.07
N LEU A 263 -2.71 5.67 11.83
CA LEU A 263 -1.44 5.13 11.33
C LEU A 263 -0.28 5.75 12.10
N THR A 264 0.76 4.97 12.39
CA THR A 264 2.07 5.52 12.75
C THR A 264 2.75 6.09 11.50
N LEU A 265 3.82 6.86 11.68
CA LEU A 265 4.58 7.38 10.55
C LEU A 265 5.13 6.26 9.66
N ASP A 266 5.67 5.20 10.27
CA ASP A 266 6.21 4.05 9.55
C ASP A 266 5.12 3.30 8.76
N GLU A 267 3.95 3.06 9.39
CA GLU A 267 2.79 2.46 8.72
C GLU A 267 2.30 3.34 7.55
N ALA A 268 2.28 4.67 7.74
CA ALA A 268 1.86 5.62 6.70
C ALA A 268 2.84 5.65 5.52
N LEU A 269 4.15 5.62 5.80
CA LEU A 269 5.20 5.56 4.78
C LEU A 269 5.11 4.26 3.98
N GLU A 270 4.98 3.11 4.65
CA GLU A 270 4.88 1.80 3.98
C GLU A 270 3.61 1.71 3.12
N THR A 271 2.47 2.17 3.65
CA THR A 271 1.20 2.24 2.91
C THR A 271 1.33 3.16 1.70
N THR A 272 1.95 4.34 1.87
CA THR A 272 2.14 5.29 0.77
C THR A 272 3.04 4.73 -0.32
N LYS A 273 4.11 4.00 0.01
CA LYS A 273 4.98 3.32 -0.99
C LYS A 273 4.17 2.40 -1.90
N ILE A 274 3.29 1.56 -1.33
CA ILE A 274 2.47 0.62 -2.11
C ILE A 274 1.53 1.38 -3.04
N HIS A 275 0.84 2.41 -2.54
CA HIS A 275 -0.07 3.22 -3.33
C HIS A 275 0.65 4.06 -4.40
N SER A 276 1.86 4.55 -4.10
CA SER A 276 2.73 5.27 -5.03
C SER A 276 3.07 4.41 -6.25
N VAL A 277 3.54 3.18 -6.01
CA VAL A 277 3.88 2.23 -7.08
C VAL A 277 2.63 1.84 -7.90
N ALA A 278 1.48 1.70 -7.26
CA ALA A 278 0.21 1.48 -7.95
C ALA A 278 -0.27 2.69 -8.77
N GLY A 279 0.30 3.88 -8.56
CA GLY A 279 -0.18 5.14 -9.14
C GLY A 279 -1.55 5.55 -8.58
N ARG A 280 -1.80 5.23 -7.31
CA ARG A 280 -3.07 5.51 -6.60
C ARG A 280 -2.91 6.50 -5.44
N THR A 281 -1.78 7.18 -5.33
CA THR A 281 -1.65 8.38 -4.52
C THR A 281 -2.47 9.48 -5.19
N GLY A 282 -3.37 10.13 -4.46
CA GLY A 282 -4.19 11.22 -4.99
C GLY A 282 -3.33 12.39 -5.48
N LYS A 283 -3.86 13.20 -6.40
CA LYS A 283 -3.19 14.44 -6.83
C LYS A 283 -2.91 15.33 -5.61
N SER A 284 -1.66 15.72 -5.42
CA SER A 284 -1.21 16.58 -4.33
C SER A 284 -1.28 15.96 -2.90
N VAL A 285 -1.35 14.63 -2.78
CA VAL A 285 -1.25 13.94 -1.48
C VAL A 285 0.21 13.61 -1.20
N GLY A 286 0.75 14.09 -0.09
CA GLY A 286 2.11 13.78 0.37
C GLY A 286 2.17 12.40 1.00
N LEU A 287 1.32 12.16 2.00
CA LEU A 287 1.30 10.96 2.81
C LEU A 287 -0.12 10.41 2.98
N ILE A 288 -0.29 9.11 2.93
CA ILE A 288 -1.55 8.46 3.27
C ILE A 288 -1.60 8.34 4.80
N THR A 289 -2.45 9.13 5.42
CA THR A 289 -2.62 9.20 6.88
C THR A 289 -3.86 8.46 7.39
N LYS A 290 -4.80 8.11 6.50
CA LYS A 290 -6.00 7.31 6.83
C LYS A 290 -5.75 5.85 6.47
N ARG A 291 -6.24 4.92 7.33
CA ARG A 291 -6.17 3.49 7.04
C ARG A 291 -6.99 3.16 5.79
N PRO A 292 -6.41 2.47 4.79
CA PRO A 292 -7.12 2.11 3.57
C PRO A 292 -8.33 1.21 3.87
N PHE A 293 -9.44 1.46 3.17
CA PHE A 293 -10.60 0.57 3.13
C PHE A 293 -10.80 0.12 1.70
N ARG A 294 -10.56 -1.17 1.43
CA ARG A 294 -10.70 -1.76 0.09
C ARG A 294 -11.88 -2.71 0.07
N SER A 295 -12.77 -2.52 -0.89
CA SER A 295 -13.98 -3.34 -1.03
C SER A 295 -14.15 -3.77 -2.49
N PRO A 296 -13.38 -4.78 -2.94
CA PRO A 296 -13.52 -5.30 -4.29
C PRO A 296 -14.85 -6.03 -4.47
N HIS A 297 -15.43 -5.92 -5.66
CA HIS A 297 -16.64 -6.65 -6.01
C HIS A 297 -16.35 -8.16 -6.14
N HIS A 298 -17.32 -9.03 -5.87
CA HIS A 298 -17.15 -10.50 -5.90
C HIS A 298 -16.76 -11.06 -7.29
N THR A 299 -16.94 -10.27 -8.38
CA THR A 299 -16.50 -10.64 -9.73
C THR A 299 -15.02 -10.39 -10.01
N ILE A 300 -14.27 -9.88 -9.03
CA ILE A 300 -12.83 -9.60 -9.17
C ILE A 300 -12.06 -10.84 -9.60
N SER A 301 -11.03 -10.67 -10.44
CA SER A 301 -10.10 -11.75 -10.77
C SER A 301 -9.05 -11.94 -9.66
N ASP A 302 -8.46 -13.15 -9.61
CA ASP A 302 -7.32 -13.48 -8.73
C ASP A 302 -6.15 -12.50 -8.92
N VAL A 303 -5.81 -12.19 -10.17
CA VAL A 303 -4.75 -11.21 -10.50
C VAL A 303 -5.08 -9.80 -9.99
N ALA A 304 -6.33 -9.36 -10.06
CA ALA A 304 -6.70 -8.03 -9.55
C ALA A 304 -6.71 -8.01 -8.02
N LEU A 305 -7.04 -9.13 -7.37
CA LEU A 305 -7.04 -9.23 -5.91
C LEU A 305 -5.62 -9.31 -5.35
N VAL A 306 -4.79 -10.22 -5.85
CA VAL A 306 -3.43 -10.48 -5.35
C VAL A 306 -2.42 -9.50 -5.95
N GLY A 307 -2.58 -9.18 -7.19
CA GLY A 307 -1.64 -8.42 -7.99
C GLY A 307 -1.02 -9.26 -9.10
N GLY A 308 -0.33 -8.61 -10.01
CA GLY A 308 0.27 -9.30 -11.16
C GLY A 308 0.35 -8.44 -12.41
N GLY A 309 0.08 -9.05 -13.56
CA GLY A 309 0.30 -8.43 -14.86
C GLY A 309 1.76 -8.50 -15.30
N MET A 310 2.09 -7.82 -16.40
CA MET A 310 3.45 -7.82 -16.95
C MET A 310 4.46 -7.14 -16.01
N ASN A 311 4.01 -6.14 -15.26
CA ASN A 311 4.84 -5.30 -14.38
C ASN A 311 4.64 -5.66 -12.89
N ALA A 312 4.07 -6.84 -12.59
CA ALA A 312 3.80 -7.30 -11.23
C ALA A 312 3.22 -6.21 -10.30
N GLN A 313 2.19 -5.49 -10.74
CA GLN A 313 1.55 -4.43 -9.97
C GLN A 313 0.86 -4.99 -8.71
N PRO A 314 0.81 -4.23 -7.59
CA PRO A 314 0.11 -4.65 -6.38
C PRO A 314 -1.40 -4.75 -6.61
N GLY A 315 -2.05 -5.76 -6.01
CA GLY A 315 -3.49 -5.96 -6.04
C GLY A 315 -4.22 -5.32 -4.85
N GLU A 316 -5.54 -5.57 -4.77
CA GLU A 316 -6.39 -5.01 -3.70
C GLU A 316 -5.94 -5.44 -2.29
N ILE A 317 -5.37 -6.64 -2.14
CA ILE A 317 -4.80 -7.14 -0.88
C ILE A 317 -3.67 -6.23 -0.40
N SER A 318 -2.69 -5.93 -1.26
CA SER A 318 -1.58 -5.05 -0.90
C SER A 318 -2.02 -3.59 -0.74
N LEU A 319 -3.02 -3.15 -1.51
CA LEU A 319 -3.62 -1.82 -1.36
C LEU A 319 -4.43 -1.66 -0.06
N ALA A 320 -4.83 -2.76 0.57
CA ALA A 320 -5.47 -2.77 1.89
C ALA A 320 -4.44 -2.81 3.05
N HIS A 321 -3.14 -2.80 2.76
CA HIS A 321 -2.08 -2.86 3.77
C HIS A 321 -2.26 -1.79 4.84
N ASN A 322 -2.09 -2.16 6.11
CA ASN A 322 -2.36 -1.37 7.31
C ASN A 322 -3.80 -0.84 7.43
N GLY A 323 -4.74 -1.46 6.71
CA GLY A 323 -6.15 -1.07 6.67
C GLY A 323 -7.08 -2.28 6.69
N VAL A 324 -8.21 -2.16 6.00
CA VAL A 324 -9.29 -3.14 5.95
C VAL A 324 -9.52 -3.61 4.52
N LEU A 325 -9.55 -4.94 4.32
CA LEU A 325 -10.06 -5.56 3.11
C LEU A 325 -11.47 -6.11 3.42
N PHE A 326 -12.48 -5.49 2.83
CA PHE A 326 -13.87 -5.91 3.00
C PHE A 326 -14.36 -6.72 1.81
N LEU A 327 -14.80 -7.94 2.07
CA LEU A 327 -15.39 -8.84 1.08
C LEU A 327 -16.87 -9.03 1.39
N ASP A 328 -17.73 -8.32 0.67
CA ASP A 328 -19.18 -8.48 0.78
C ASP A 328 -19.65 -9.71 0.00
N GLU A 329 -20.65 -10.42 0.51
CA GLU A 329 -21.18 -11.64 -0.10
C GLU A 329 -20.09 -12.71 -0.32
N LEU A 330 -19.29 -13.01 0.71
CA LEU A 330 -18.13 -13.90 0.65
C LEU A 330 -18.35 -15.20 -0.15
N PRO A 331 -19.47 -15.94 -0.03
CA PRO A 331 -19.70 -17.17 -0.79
C PRO A 331 -19.92 -16.97 -2.31
N GLU A 332 -20.08 -15.71 -2.76
CA GLU A 332 -20.26 -15.41 -4.19
C GLU A 332 -18.91 -15.20 -4.93
N PHE A 333 -17.83 -15.04 -4.19
CA PHE A 333 -16.49 -15.02 -4.78
C PHE A 333 -16.13 -16.39 -5.35
N LYS A 334 -15.40 -16.40 -6.46
CA LYS A 334 -14.85 -17.64 -7.02
C LYS A 334 -13.94 -18.33 -6.01
N ARG A 335 -14.04 -19.64 -5.88
CA ARG A 335 -13.24 -20.42 -4.93
C ARG A 335 -11.74 -20.18 -5.10
N THR A 336 -11.26 -20.07 -6.34
CA THR A 336 -9.84 -19.76 -6.63
C THR A 336 -9.39 -18.43 -6.04
N VAL A 337 -10.27 -17.40 -6.08
CA VAL A 337 -10.02 -16.07 -5.51
C VAL A 337 -9.94 -16.13 -3.99
N LEU A 338 -10.76 -16.96 -3.33
CA LEU A 338 -10.72 -17.13 -1.87
C LEU A 338 -9.48 -17.92 -1.42
N GLU A 339 -9.07 -18.93 -2.19
CA GLU A 339 -7.91 -19.76 -1.83
C GLU A 339 -6.58 -18.98 -1.88
N VAL A 340 -6.40 -18.04 -2.82
CA VAL A 340 -5.17 -17.22 -2.91
C VAL A 340 -5.00 -16.27 -1.73
N MET A 341 -6.07 -15.98 -0.97
CA MET A 341 -6.00 -15.13 0.23
C MET A 341 -5.36 -15.84 1.43
N ARG A 342 -5.28 -17.17 1.42
CA ARG A 342 -4.81 -17.95 2.58
C ARG A 342 -3.39 -17.59 2.98
N GLN A 343 -2.50 -17.43 2.01
CA GLN A 343 -1.11 -17.06 2.25
C GLN A 343 -0.98 -15.63 2.80
N PRO A 344 -1.54 -14.58 2.18
CA PRO A 344 -1.46 -13.23 2.72
C PRO A 344 -2.04 -13.06 4.14
N LEU A 345 -3.09 -13.81 4.48
CA LEU A 345 -3.66 -13.80 5.84
C LEU A 345 -2.73 -14.41 6.89
N GLU A 346 -1.81 -15.28 6.49
CA GLU A 346 -0.86 -15.96 7.38
C GLU A 346 0.48 -15.24 7.41
N ASP A 347 1.08 -15.05 6.21
CA ASP A 347 2.44 -14.53 6.04
C ASP A 347 2.50 -13.00 6.01
N ARG A 348 1.35 -12.32 5.76
CA ARG A 348 1.22 -10.86 5.61
C ARG A 348 2.04 -10.28 4.47
N ILE A 349 2.33 -11.11 3.49
CA ILE A 349 3.08 -10.79 2.29
C ILE A 349 2.35 -11.41 1.11
N VAL A 350 2.36 -10.71 -0.02
CA VAL A 350 1.98 -11.21 -1.33
C VAL A 350 3.23 -11.36 -2.17
N ALA A 351 3.58 -12.57 -2.55
CA ALA A 351 4.67 -12.85 -3.46
C ALA A 351 4.14 -13.04 -4.90
N ILE A 352 4.61 -12.21 -5.83
CA ILE A 352 4.28 -12.29 -7.25
C ILE A 352 5.51 -12.77 -8.00
N SER A 353 5.53 -14.05 -8.37
CA SER A 353 6.63 -14.64 -9.13
C SER A 353 6.32 -14.66 -10.63
N ARG A 354 7.30 -14.25 -11.43
CA ARG A 354 7.29 -14.28 -12.90
C ARG A 354 8.59 -14.92 -13.39
N ALA A 355 8.61 -15.35 -14.63
CA ALA A 355 9.78 -16.04 -15.19
C ALA A 355 11.11 -15.26 -15.08
N ARG A 356 11.04 -13.93 -14.96
CA ARG A 356 12.23 -13.06 -14.95
C ARG A 356 12.49 -12.37 -13.61
N PHE A 357 11.53 -12.30 -12.72
CA PHE A 357 11.67 -11.63 -11.42
C PHE A 357 10.59 -12.10 -10.43
N SER A 358 10.89 -11.96 -9.15
CA SER A 358 9.94 -12.12 -8.05
C SER A 358 9.86 -10.81 -7.27
N VAL A 359 8.65 -10.42 -6.90
CA VAL A 359 8.38 -9.21 -6.13
C VAL A 359 7.50 -9.56 -4.95
N GLU A 360 7.82 -9.00 -3.80
CA GLU A 360 7.02 -9.14 -2.59
C GLU A 360 6.40 -7.78 -2.23
N TYR A 361 5.11 -7.83 -1.87
CA TYR A 361 4.38 -6.68 -1.36
C TYR A 361 3.90 -6.95 0.05
N PRO A 362 4.06 -6.01 0.98
CA PRO A 362 3.42 -6.08 2.28
C PRO A 362 1.90 -6.20 2.16
N ALA A 363 1.31 -7.03 3.01
CA ALA A 363 -0.12 -7.35 3.00
C ALA A 363 -0.69 -7.52 4.41
N SER A 364 -0.25 -6.70 5.35
CA SER A 364 -0.79 -6.69 6.72
C SER A 364 -2.11 -5.94 6.75
N PHE A 365 -3.20 -6.61 6.45
CA PHE A 365 -4.55 -6.07 6.45
C PHE A 365 -5.43 -6.83 7.45
N MET A 366 -6.51 -6.20 7.85
CA MET A 366 -7.60 -6.81 8.58
C MET A 366 -8.66 -7.27 7.57
N LEU A 367 -8.95 -8.58 7.55
CA LEU A 367 -10.04 -9.10 6.74
C LEU A 367 -11.37 -8.87 7.45
N MET A 368 -12.28 -8.20 6.76
CA MET A 368 -13.67 -8.12 7.12
C MET A 368 -14.52 -8.73 6.03
N ALA A 369 -15.36 -9.69 6.36
CA ALA A 369 -16.21 -10.37 5.39
C ALA A 369 -17.67 -10.24 5.80
N SER A 370 -18.59 -10.33 4.84
CA SER A 370 -20.00 -10.48 5.12
C SER A 370 -20.60 -11.62 4.31
N MET A 371 -21.63 -12.25 4.86
CA MET A 371 -22.41 -13.26 4.15
C MET A 371 -23.83 -13.36 4.67
N ASN A 372 -24.70 -13.93 3.84
CA ASN A 372 -26.00 -14.39 4.30
C ASN A 372 -25.87 -15.80 4.91
N PRO A 373 -26.76 -16.22 5.83
CA PRO A 373 -26.70 -17.56 6.43
C PRO A 373 -27.05 -18.69 5.43
N CYS A 374 -27.74 -18.36 4.34
CA CYS A 374 -28.10 -19.28 3.26
C CYS A 374 -28.43 -18.48 1.99
N PRO A 375 -28.69 -19.11 0.83
CA PRO A 375 -29.05 -18.40 -0.40
C PRO A 375 -30.30 -17.53 -0.30
N CYS A 376 -31.35 -17.94 0.45
CA CYS A 376 -32.52 -17.09 0.66
C CYS A 376 -32.32 -16.03 1.75
N GLY A 377 -31.28 -16.18 2.60
CA GLY A 377 -30.93 -15.24 3.65
C GLY A 377 -31.64 -15.43 4.98
N TYR A 378 -32.54 -16.40 5.14
CA TYR A 378 -33.41 -16.54 6.31
C TYR A 378 -33.17 -17.81 7.12
N TYR A 379 -32.10 -18.53 6.93
CA TYR A 379 -31.75 -19.69 7.76
C TYR A 379 -31.51 -19.22 9.21
N ASN A 380 -32.18 -19.89 10.19
CA ASN A 380 -32.21 -19.52 11.60
C ASN A 380 -32.73 -18.09 11.88
N HIS A 381 -33.57 -17.53 11.01
CA HIS A 381 -34.18 -16.23 11.25
C HIS A 381 -35.35 -16.37 12.25
N PRO A 382 -35.48 -15.48 13.27
CA PRO A 382 -36.49 -15.63 14.31
C PRO A 382 -37.94 -15.46 13.82
N GLU A 383 -38.17 -14.70 12.73
CA GLU A 383 -39.51 -14.30 12.26
C GLU A 383 -39.84 -14.79 10.84
N LYS A 384 -38.87 -15.32 10.09
CA LYS A 384 -39.06 -15.72 8.70
C LYS A 384 -38.52 -17.11 8.44
N ASP A 385 -39.30 -17.95 7.77
CA ASP A 385 -38.91 -19.30 7.44
C ASP A 385 -37.91 -19.34 6.30
N CYS A 386 -36.92 -20.23 6.42
CA CYS A 386 -35.99 -20.52 5.35
C CYS A 386 -36.65 -21.39 4.29
N VAL A 387 -36.61 -20.94 3.02
CA VAL A 387 -37.19 -21.65 1.87
C VAL A 387 -36.18 -22.53 1.12
N CYS A 388 -34.93 -22.65 1.62
CA CYS A 388 -33.91 -23.47 1.00
C CYS A 388 -34.19 -24.95 1.19
N ALA A 389 -34.06 -25.73 0.12
CA ALA A 389 -34.19 -27.19 0.18
C ALA A 389 -33.10 -27.81 1.07
N PRO A 390 -33.33 -29.00 1.65
CA PRO A 390 -32.33 -29.72 2.45
C PRO A 390 -31.00 -29.86 1.70
N GLY A 391 -29.88 -29.64 2.39
CA GLY A 391 -28.53 -29.69 1.82
C GLY A 391 -28.08 -28.46 1.00
N VAL A 392 -28.99 -27.57 0.60
CA VAL A 392 -28.62 -26.33 -0.12
C VAL A 392 -27.84 -25.37 0.77
N VAL A 393 -28.23 -25.25 2.05
CA VAL A 393 -27.53 -24.42 3.05
C VAL A 393 -26.10 -24.93 3.20
N GLN A 394 -25.90 -26.22 3.42
CA GLN A 394 -24.58 -26.84 3.57
C GLN A 394 -23.73 -26.62 2.31
N LYS A 395 -24.30 -26.83 1.11
CA LYS A 395 -23.60 -26.58 -0.16
C LYS A 395 -23.17 -25.12 -0.31
N TYR A 396 -23.99 -24.18 0.15
CA TYR A 396 -23.68 -22.75 0.14
C TYR A 396 -22.52 -22.41 1.08
N LEU A 397 -22.55 -22.90 2.30
CA LEU A 397 -21.48 -22.70 3.29
C LEU A 397 -20.16 -23.35 2.85
N ASN A 398 -20.22 -24.52 2.24
CA ASN A 398 -19.04 -25.23 1.73
C ASN A 398 -18.34 -24.54 0.55
N LYS A 399 -18.90 -23.44 0.00
CA LYS A 399 -18.17 -22.57 -0.92
C LYS A 399 -16.98 -21.91 -0.25
N ILE A 400 -17.05 -21.67 1.06
CA ILE A 400 -15.94 -21.16 1.88
C ILE A 400 -15.19 -22.35 2.45
N SER A 401 -13.89 -22.46 2.17
CA SER A 401 -13.09 -23.57 2.68
C SER A 401 -12.87 -23.47 4.19
N GLY A 402 -12.86 -24.61 4.89
CA GLY A 402 -12.53 -24.67 6.32
C GLY A 402 -11.22 -23.94 6.65
N PRO A 403 -10.11 -24.17 5.90
CA PRO A 403 -8.87 -23.44 6.11
C PRO A 403 -8.96 -21.91 6.01
N LEU A 404 -9.90 -21.35 5.24
CA LEU A 404 -10.12 -19.90 5.21
C LEU A 404 -10.91 -19.45 6.45
N LEU A 405 -11.97 -20.19 6.83
CA LEU A 405 -12.75 -19.92 8.06
C LEU A 405 -11.86 -19.99 9.32
N ASP A 406 -10.94 -20.95 9.38
CA ASP A 406 -9.95 -21.07 10.47
C ASP A 406 -9.09 -19.80 10.65
N ARG A 407 -8.98 -18.93 9.63
CA ARG A 407 -8.21 -17.67 9.68
C ARG A 407 -9.05 -16.45 10.03
N ILE A 408 -10.35 -16.64 10.19
CA ILE A 408 -11.26 -15.60 10.68
C ILE A 408 -11.43 -15.80 12.20
N ASP A 409 -11.10 -14.79 12.98
CA ASP A 409 -11.07 -14.90 14.44
C ASP A 409 -12.46 -14.75 15.07
N LEU A 410 -13.30 -13.86 14.52
CA LEU A 410 -14.60 -13.49 15.05
C LEU A 410 -15.71 -13.81 14.05
N HIS A 411 -16.66 -14.63 14.45
CA HIS A 411 -17.89 -14.93 13.72
C HIS A 411 -19.04 -14.21 14.43
N VAL A 412 -19.62 -13.19 13.78
CA VAL A 412 -20.59 -12.31 14.38
C VAL A 412 -21.94 -12.45 13.68
N GLU A 413 -22.96 -12.88 14.42
CA GLU A 413 -24.31 -12.97 13.91
C GLU A 413 -24.99 -11.60 13.99
N VAL A 414 -25.43 -11.09 12.85
CA VAL A 414 -26.08 -9.78 12.71
C VAL A 414 -27.58 -9.98 12.59
N THR A 415 -28.30 -9.61 13.64
CA THR A 415 -29.77 -9.64 13.64
C THR A 415 -30.33 -8.31 13.15
N PRO A 416 -31.52 -8.32 12.48
CA PRO A 416 -32.22 -7.08 12.14
C PRO A 416 -32.55 -6.26 13.37
N VAL A 417 -32.46 -4.95 13.28
CA VAL A 417 -32.85 -4.05 14.38
C VAL A 417 -34.36 -3.97 14.45
N PRO A 418 -35.00 -4.26 15.60
CA PRO A 418 -36.43 -4.11 15.76
C PRO A 418 -36.89 -2.65 15.54
N PHE A 419 -38.07 -2.45 14.96
CA PHE A 419 -38.62 -1.11 14.72
C PHE A 419 -38.66 -0.25 15.98
N SER A 420 -38.96 -0.86 17.12
CA SER A 420 -38.98 -0.19 18.45
C SER A 420 -37.62 0.40 18.85
N GLU A 421 -36.49 -0.14 18.37
CA GLU A 421 -35.14 0.42 18.60
C GLU A 421 -34.79 1.49 17.57
N LEU A 422 -35.25 1.32 16.32
CA LEU A 422 -35.05 2.32 15.26
C LEU A 422 -35.73 3.66 15.57
N SER A 423 -36.89 3.62 16.24
CA SER A 423 -37.68 4.79 16.60
C SER A 423 -37.21 5.50 17.88
N LYS A 424 -36.33 4.89 18.68
CA LYS A 424 -35.82 5.52 19.91
C LYS A 424 -34.76 6.57 19.56
N GLU A 425 -34.87 7.77 20.16
CA GLU A 425 -33.87 8.83 20.11
C GLU A 425 -32.67 8.59 21.05
N LYS A 426 -32.33 7.33 21.33
CA LYS A 426 -31.18 7.02 22.17
C LYS A 426 -29.91 7.35 21.38
N LYS A 427 -29.09 8.25 21.91
CA LYS A 427 -27.74 8.53 21.33
C LYS A 427 -26.91 7.25 21.40
N SER A 428 -26.46 6.78 20.26
CA SER A 428 -25.46 5.72 20.17
C SER A 428 -24.10 6.26 20.53
N GLU A 429 -23.19 5.37 20.91
CA GLU A 429 -21.81 5.71 21.18
C GLU A 429 -21.10 6.20 19.91
N THR A 430 -20.23 7.20 20.04
CA THR A 430 -19.50 7.77 18.90
C THR A 430 -18.31 6.89 18.49
N SER A 431 -17.93 6.95 17.22
CA SER A 431 -16.68 6.32 16.75
C SER A 431 -15.45 6.82 17.51
N PHE A 432 -15.47 8.07 17.96
CA PHE A 432 -14.38 8.65 18.76
C PHE A 432 -14.23 7.91 20.10
N ASP A 433 -15.32 7.71 20.86
CA ASP A 433 -15.27 7.04 22.17
C ASP A 433 -14.75 5.59 22.04
N ILE A 434 -15.26 4.85 21.06
CA ILE A 434 -14.80 3.49 20.77
C ILE A 434 -13.30 3.50 20.40
N ARG A 435 -12.89 4.43 19.53
CA ARG A 435 -11.49 4.56 19.08
C ARG A 435 -10.55 4.85 20.26
N GLN A 436 -10.95 5.65 21.23
CA GLN A 436 -10.11 5.93 22.40
C GLN A 436 -9.82 4.65 23.21
N ARG A 437 -10.81 3.79 23.44
CA ARG A 437 -10.59 2.49 24.12
C ARG A 437 -9.70 1.57 23.30
N VAL A 438 -9.90 1.55 21.98
CA VAL A 438 -9.03 0.79 21.06
C VAL A 438 -7.58 1.27 21.11
N ILE A 439 -7.34 2.58 21.15
CA ILE A 439 -5.99 3.17 21.27
C ILE A 439 -5.32 2.74 22.57
N VAL A 440 -6.04 2.78 23.69
CA VAL A 440 -5.51 2.33 25.00
C VAL A 440 -5.12 0.87 24.97
N ALA A 441 -5.98 -0.01 24.45
CA ALA A 441 -5.68 -1.43 24.31
C ALA A 441 -4.48 -1.69 23.38
N ARG A 442 -4.37 -0.94 22.27
CA ARG A 442 -3.22 -1.02 21.35
C ARG A 442 -1.91 -0.57 21.99
N LYS A 443 -1.96 0.46 22.83
CA LYS A 443 -0.77 0.90 23.58
C LYS A 443 -0.23 -0.21 24.49
N ILE A 444 -1.10 -0.92 25.23
CA ILE A 444 -0.74 -2.07 26.04
C ILE A 444 -0.08 -3.16 25.19
N GLN A 445 -0.60 -3.42 23.98
CA GLN A 445 -0.02 -4.40 23.05
C GLN A 445 1.34 -3.94 22.51
N THR A 446 1.49 -2.68 22.17
CA THR A 446 2.75 -2.11 21.68
C THR A 446 3.85 -2.25 22.77
N GLU A 447 3.51 -1.96 24.02
CA GLU A 447 4.44 -2.14 25.15
C GLU A 447 4.78 -3.61 25.37
N ARG A 448 3.80 -4.52 25.27
CA ARG A 448 3.97 -5.97 25.39
C ARG A 448 4.90 -6.55 24.33
N TYR A 449 4.77 -6.10 23.09
CA TYR A 449 5.50 -6.65 21.95
C TYR A 449 6.71 -5.83 21.51
N HIS A 450 7.11 -4.84 22.30
CA HIS A 450 8.18 -3.92 21.95
C HIS A 450 9.51 -4.63 21.58
N ALA A 451 9.79 -5.81 22.19
CA ALA A 451 10.96 -6.64 21.90
C ALA A 451 10.70 -7.75 20.85
N ALA A 452 9.49 -7.83 20.31
CA ALA A 452 9.09 -8.89 19.39
C ALA A 452 8.96 -8.34 17.95
N GLU A 453 9.95 -8.66 17.12
CA GLU A 453 9.95 -8.25 15.70
C GLU A 453 8.72 -8.77 14.96
N GLY A 454 8.00 -7.87 14.26
CA GLY A 454 6.88 -8.19 13.37
C GLY A 454 5.55 -8.49 14.08
N ILE A 455 5.42 -8.19 15.38
CA ILE A 455 4.15 -8.33 16.13
C ILE A 455 3.70 -6.96 16.63
N TYR A 456 2.55 -6.50 16.14
CA TYR A 456 1.97 -5.20 16.46
C TYR A 456 0.60 -5.31 17.16
N SER A 457 0.01 -6.51 17.17
CA SER A 457 -1.32 -6.75 17.76
C SER A 457 -1.50 -8.21 18.20
N ASN A 458 -2.50 -8.45 19.04
CA ASN A 458 -2.76 -9.78 19.59
C ASN A 458 -3.08 -10.84 18.53
N SER A 459 -3.73 -10.47 17.41
CA SER A 459 -4.00 -11.41 16.32
C SER A 459 -2.72 -12.00 15.71
N GLN A 460 -1.59 -11.32 15.90
CA GLN A 460 -0.29 -11.67 15.33
C GLN A 460 0.56 -12.55 16.24
N MET A 461 0.12 -12.83 17.47
CA MET A 461 0.81 -13.72 18.39
C MET A 461 1.11 -15.08 17.75
N ARG A 462 2.35 -15.55 17.92
CA ARG A 462 2.80 -16.87 17.56
C ARG A 462 2.56 -17.84 18.72
N THR A 463 2.69 -19.13 18.52
CA THR A 463 2.48 -20.15 19.57
C THR A 463 3.32 -19.91 20.83
N LYS A 464 4.56 -19.40 20.69
CA LYS A 464 5.41 -19.03 21.83
C LYS A 464 4.84 -17.87 22.65
N ASP A 465 4.24 -16.89 21.94
CA ASP A 465 3.68 -15.69 22.55
C ASP A 465 2.39 -16.01 23.30
N LEU A 466 1.57 -16.95 22.78
CA LEU A 466 0.39 -17.47 23.48
C LEU A 466 0.75 -18.09 24.83
N LYS A 467 1.81 -18.90 24.88
CA LYS A 467 2.27 -19.49 26.12
C LYS A 467 2.76 -18.46 27.15
N THR A 468 3.28 -17.33 26.67
CA THR A 468 3.82 -16.27 27.54
C THR A 468 2.72 -15.34 28.05
N TYR A 469 1.79 -14.93 27.17
CA TYR A 469 0.85 -13.84 27.44
C TYR A 469 -0.60 -14.27 27.63
N CYS A 470 -0.94 -15.54 27.35
CA CYS A 470 -2.31 -16.06 27.46
C CYS A 470 -2.44 -17.15 28.53
N ASN A 471 -1.82 -16.92 29.71
CA ASN A 471 -1.96 -17.83 30.83
C ASN A 471 -3.39 -17.79 31.40
N LEU A 472 -4.01 -18.94 31.58
CA LEU A 472 -5.36 -19.08 32.11
C LEU A 472 -5.33 -19.63 33.56
N SER A 473 -6.31 -19.20 34.34
CA SER A 473 -6.62 -19.83 35.63
C SER A 473 -7.15 -21.27 35.46
N GLU A 474 -7.18 -22.08 36.52
CA GLU A 474 -7.78 -23.41 36.46
C GLU A 474 -9.25 -23.39 36.02
N ALA A 475 -10.02 -22.40 36.50
CA ALA A 475 -11.40 -22.21 36.10
C ALA A 475 -11.51 -21.85 34.60
N GLY A 476 -10.63 -20.96 34.09
CA GLY A 476 -10.56 -20.61 32.68
C GLY A 476 -10.21 -21.79 31.79
N ASN A 477 -9.23 -22.61 32.20
CA ASN A 477 -8.86 -23.83 31.49
C ASN A 477 -10.01 -24.84 31.43
N SER A 478 -10.73 -25.04 32.56
CA SER A 478 -11.88 -25.94 32.63
C SER A 478 -13.02 -25.50 31.73
N LEU A 479 -13.32 -24.18 31.72
CA LEU A 479 -14.34 -23.59 30.82
C LEU A 479 -13.98 -23.81 29.35
N LEU A 480 -12.74 -23.49 28.97
CA LEU A 480 -12.27 -23.62 27.59
C LEU A 480 -12.26 -25.09 27.14
N LYS A 481 -11.80 -26.03 28.01
CA LYS A 481 -11.84 -27.46 27.74
C LYS A 481 -13.28 -27.93 27.48
N THR A 482 -14.21 -27.57 28.36
CA THR A 482 -15.62 -27.93 28.22
C THR A 482 -16.22 -27.39 26.91
N ALA A 483 -15.87 -26.15 26.53
CA ALA A 483 -16.32 -25.56 25.27
C ALA A 483 -15.73 -26.30 24.06
N MET A 484 -14.43 -26.64 24.09
CA MET A 484 -13.77 -27.42 23.04
C MET A 484 -14.45 -28.77 22.81
N GLU A 485 -14.74 -29.51 23.89
CA GLU A 485 -15.40 -30.81 23.83
C GLU A 485 -16.84 -30.73 23.36
N ARG A 486 -17.64 -29.75 23.88
CA ARG A 486 -19.07 -29.62 23.56
C ARG A 486 -19.35 -29.07 22.16
N LEU A 487 -18.50 -28.19 21.67
CA LEU A 487 -18.67 -27.49 20.40
C LEU A 487 -17.83 -28.09 19.27
N GLY A 488 -17.08 -29.16 19.52
CA GLY A 488 -16.23 -29.81 18.51
C GLY A 488 -15.12 -28.90 17.95
N LEU A 489 -14.58 -27.96 18.76
CA LEU A 489 -13.65 -26.93 18.28
C LEU A 489 -12.26 -27.50 17.98
N SER A 490 -11.65 -27.02 16.89
CA SER A 490 -10.29 -27.41 16.49
C SER A 490 -9.19 -26.79 17.37
N ALA A 491 -7.96 -27.33 17.31
CA ALA A 491 -6.80 -26.73 17.97
C ALA A 491 -6.51 -25.30 17.49
N ARG A 492 -6.85 -24.98 16.24
CA ARG A 492 -6.73 -23.60 15.71
C ARG A 492 -7.76 -22.66 16.35
N ALA A 493 -8.99 -23.15 16.58
CA ALA A 493 -10.01 -22.39 17.31
C ALA A 493 -9.55 -22.07 18.73
N TYR A 494 -8.86 -23.00 19.41
CA TYR A 494 -8.23 -22.78 20.71
C TYR A 494 -7.30 -21.56 20.69
N ASP A 495 -6.34 -21.52 19.77
CA ASP A 495 -5.40 -20.40 19.66
C ASP A 495 -6.13 -19.06 19.37
N ARG A 496 -7.19 -19.09 18.53
CA ARG A 496 -8.00 -17.89 18.21
C ARG A 496 -8.75 -17.38 19.43
N ILE A 497 -9.40 -18.28 20.19
CA ILE A 497 -10.09 -17.91 21.42
C ILE A 497 -9.13 -17.25 22.40
N LEU A 498 -7.91 -17.76 22.58
CA LEU A 498 -6.92 -17.17 23.46
C LEU A 498 -6.51 -15.76 23.03
N LYS A 499 -6.28 -15.55 21.73
CA LYS A 499 -5.93 -14.22 21.16
C LYS A 499 -7.06 -13.21 21.39
N VAL A 500 -8.30 -13.62 21.14
CA VAL A 500 -9.49 -12.77 21.35
C VAL A 500 -9.68 -12.48 22.84
N ALA A 501 -9.58 -13.50 23.73
CA ALA A 501 -9.69 -13.33 25.17
C ALA A 501 -8.61 -12.36 25.71
N ARG A 502 -7.37 -12.44 25.21
CA ARG A 502 -6.32 -11.48 25.57
C ARG A 502 -6.68 -10.06 25.14
N THR A 503 -7.29 -9.90 23.97
CA THR A 503 -7.72 -8.59 23.47
C THR A 503 -8.86 -8.01 24.33
N ILE A 504 -9.82 -8.84 24.73
CA ILE A 504 -10.90 -8.43 25.64
C ILE A 504 -10.31 -7.96 26.98
N ALA A 505 -9.38 -8.74 27.54
CA ALA A 505 -8.70 -8.36 28.77
C ALA A 505 -7.89 -7.04 28.62
N ASP A 506 -7.26 -6.79 27.46
CA ASP A 506 -6.56 -5.52 27.21
C ASP A 506 -7.52 -4.32 27.11
N LEU A 507 -8.71 -4.52 26.54
CA LEU A 507 -9.78 -3.48 26.50
C LEU A 507 -10.29 -3.14 27.91
N GLU A 508 -10.27 -4.11 28.84
CA GLU A 508 -10.64 -3.93 30.23
C GLU A 508 -9.44 -3.55 31.13
N ALA A 509 -8.28 -3.29 30.53
CA ALA A 509 -7.02 -3.02 31.23
C ALA A 509 -6.65 -4.09 32.27
N SER A 510 -7.12 -5.33 32.09
CA SER A 510 -6.80 -6.46 32.97
C SER A 510 -5.44 -7.08 32.62
N GLN A 511 -4.61 -7.30 33.62
CA GLN A 511 -3.33 -7.98 33.46
C GLN A 511 -3.51 -9.46 33.08
N ASN A 512 -4.52 -10.13 33.65
CA ASN A 512 -4.79 -11.54 33.46
C ASN A 512 -6.02 -11.76 32.57
N ILE A 513 -6.07 -12.92 31.93
CA ILE A 513 -7.27 -13.36 31.22
C ILE A 513 -8.21 -14.01 32.25
N GLU A 514 -9.32 -13.34 32.54
CA GLU A 514 -10.33 -13.84 33.45
C GLU A 514 -11.35 -14.75 32.73
N THR A 515 -12.18 -15.47 33.51
CA THR A 515 -13.16 -16.44 32.97
C THR A 515 -14.22 -15.78 32.09
N ASN A 516 -14.63 -14.54 32.40
CA ASN A 516 -15.56 -13.74 31.59
C ASN A 516 -14.98 -13.41 30.18
N HIS A 517 -13.67 -13.10 30.10
CA HIS A 517 -13.01 -12.84 28.82
C HIS A 517 -13.01 -14.07 27.91
N ILE A 518 -12.83 -15.26 28.50
CA ILE A 518 -12.88 -16.52 27.76
C ILE A 518 -14.31 -16.82 27.31
N ALA A 519 -15.29 -16.62 28.20
CA ALA A 519 -16.70 -16.85 27.90
C ALA A 519 -17.17 -15.95 26.72
N GLU A 520 -16.79 -14.65 26.72
CA GLU A 520 -17.08 -13.74 25.62
C GLU A 520 -16.37 -14.20 24.33
N ALA A 521 -15.09 -14.57 24.38
CA ALA A 521 -14.33 -15.01 23.22
C ALA A 521 -14.89 -16.28 22.56
N ILE A 522 -15.41 -17.22 23.33
CA ILE A 522 -16.03 -18.46 22.83
C ILE A 522 -17.30 -18.16 22.02
N GLN A 523 -18.06 -17.12 22.39
CA GLN A 523 -19.30 -16.76 21.68
C GLN A 523 -19.04 -16.35 20.21
N TYR A 524 -17.85 -15.84 19.91
CA TYR A 524 -17.45 -15.44 18.56
C TYR A 524 -16.98 -16.59 17.67
N ARG A 525 -17.26 -17.85 18.04
CA ARG A 525 -16.92 -19.06 17.25
C ARG A 525 -18.17 -19.83 16.80
N SER A 526 -19.21 -19.11 16.40
CA SER A 526 -20.52 -19.71 16.07
C SER A 526 -20.48 -20.65 14.86
N LEU A 527 -19.69 -20.35 13.81
CA LEU A 527 -19.58 -21.19 12.61
C LEU A 527 -18.81 -22.50 12.82
N ASP A 528 -18.04 -22.63 13.90
CA ASP A 528 -17.28 -23.84 14.21
C ASP A 528 -18.15 -24.90 14.91
N ARG A 529 -19.36 -24.55 15.32
CA ARG A 529 -20.27 -25.47 16.04
C ARG A 529 -20.75 -26.55 15.08
N GLU A 530 -20.65 -27.81 15.50
CA GLU A 530 -21.32 -28.92 14.80
C GLU A 530 -22.82 -28.65 14.72
N GLY A 531 -23.39 -28.81 13.53
CA GLY A 531 -24.82 -28.59 13.30
C GLY A 531 -25.25 -27.12 13.08
N TRP A 532 -24.32 -26.16 12.99
CA TRP A 532 -24.69 -24.79 12.65
C TRP A 532 -25.41 -24.67 11.30
N ALA A 533 -25.13 -25.59 10.36
CA ALA A 533 -25.76 -25.65 9.04
C ALA A 533 -26.84 -26.76 8.90
N GLY A 534 -27.25 -27.41 9.98
CA GLY A 534 -28.25 -28.49 9.98
C GLY A 534 -27.67 -29.87 9.91
#